data_38198186822a4ff2757506e78310b08c
#
_entry.id   38198186822a4ff2757506e78310b08c
#
_cell.length_a   1.000
_cell.length_b   1.000
_cell.length_c   1.000
_cell.angle_alpha   90.00
_cell.angle_beta   90.00
_cell.angle_gamma   90.00
#
_symmetry.space_group_name_H-M   'P 1'
#
loop_
_entity.id
_entity.type
_entity.pdbx_description
1 polymer ?
#
loop_
_entity_poly.entity_id
_entity_poly.type
_entity_poly.pdbx_seq_one_letter_code
_entity_poly.pdbx_strand_id
1 'polypeptide(L)'
;MPGHPIAGSENSGVESSRPDLFVGREVILTPVSDTDPEAVRIVEGLWSAAGARLTCMSIDDHDAALAASSHVPHMVAYALTAMLGSHPLSPMKHGGGALRDMTRIAGSDPVMWRDIALTNREAVLEAMDAFSAEHEKLRALIAEGDGDGLERLFAECRVLRREHDAILNPMLDENGVSP
;
A
#
# COMPACT_ATOMS: atom_id res chain seq x y z
N MET A 1 5.24 22.57 -6.40
CA MET A 1 4.53 21.93 -5.28
C MET A 1 4.42 20.43 -5.56
N PRO A 2 4.86 19.56 -4.65
CA PRO A 2 4.74 18.12 -4.85
C PRO A 2 3.29 17.66 -4.76
N GLY A 3 2.96 16.62 -5.55
CA GLY A 3 1.65 15.97 -5.53
C GLY A 3 1.80 14.51 -5.92
N HIS A 4 1.17 13.62 -5.15
CA HIS A 4 1.23 12.18 -5.33
C HIS A 4 -0.17 11.60 -5.61
N PRO A 5 -0.53 11.29 -6.84
CA PRO A 5 -1.76 10.60 -7.15
C PRO A 5 -1.66 9.13 -6.71
N ILE A 6 -2.57 8.72 -5.83
CA ILE A 6 -2.70 7.32 -5.39
C ILE A 6 -3.56 6.58 -6.44
N ALA A 7 -2.97 6.47 -7.60
CA ALA A 7 -3.57 5.81 -8.76
C ALA A 7 -2.46 5.17 -9.60
N GLY A 8 -2.70 3.96 -10.06
CA GLY A 8 -1.74 3.25 -10.87
C GLY A 8 -2.30 1.96 -11.41
N SER A 9 -1.60 1.41 -12.37
CA SER A 9 -1.79 0.05 -12.87
C SER A 9 -0.44 -0.67 -12.83
N GLU A 10 -0.47 -1.98 -12.98
CA GLU A 10 0.75 -2.80 -13.10
C GLU A 10 1.52 -2.51 -14.40
N ASN A 11 0.87 -1.88 -15.36
CA ASN A 11 1.44 -1.51 -16.64
C ASN A 11 1.84 -0.03 -16.66
N SER A 12 2.96 0.28 -17.28
CA SER A 12 3.47 1.62 -17.48
C SER A 12 3.37 2.05 -18.94
N GLY A 13 3.53 3.36 -19.19
CA GLY A 13 3.54 3.95 -20.52
C GLY A 13 2.18 4.48 -20.98
N VAL A 14 2.22 5.21 -22.10
CA VAL A 14 1.04 5.91 -22.65
C VAL A 14 -0.08 4.97 -23.07
N GLU A 15 0.25 3.73 -23.44
CA GLU A 15 -0.73 2.72 -23.85
C GLU A 15 -1.61 2.25 -22.66
N SER A 16 -1.15 2.48 -21.43
CA SER A 16 -1.90 2.18 -20.21
C SER A 16 -2.68 3.38 -19.69
N SER A 17 -2.63 4.51 -20.39
CA SER A 17 -3.36 5.73 -19.98
C SER A 17 -4.86 5.56 -20.15
N ARG A 18 -5.62 6.09 -19.19
CA ARG A 18 -7.09 6.07 -19.18
C ARG A 18 -7.61 7.46 -18.83
N PRO A 19 -8.69 7.93 -19.48
CA PRO A 19 -9.24 9.25 -19.20
C PRO A 19 -9.84 9.38 -17.78
N ASP A 20 -10.22 8.25 -17.17
CA ASP A 20 -10.84 8.15 -15.85
C ASP A 20 -9.86 7.72 -14.74
N LEU A 21 -8.55 7.68 -15.03
CA LEU A 21 -7.53 7.14 -14.11
C LEU A 21 -7.58 7.78 -12.71
N PHE A 22 -7.88 9.06 -12.62
CA PHE A 22 -7.88 9.82 -11.38
C PHE A 22 -9.29 10.04 -10.78
N VAL A 23 -10.34 9.65 -11.49
CA VAL A 23 -11.73 9.85 -11.01
C VAL A 23 -11.95 9.09 -9.70
N GLY A 24 -12.32 9.83 -8.64
CA GLY A 24 -12.51 9.30 -7.30
C GLY A 24 -11.23 8.81 -6.59
N ARG A 25 -10.06 8.93 -7.24
CA ARG A 25 -8.77 8.57 -6.63
C ARG A 25 -8.26 9.70 -5.74
N GLU A 26 -7.49 9.34 -4.73
CA GLU A 26 -6.83 10.32 -3.87
C GLU A 26 -5.60 10.91 -4.56
N VAL A 27 -5.41 12.22 -4.40
CA VAL A 27 -4.15 12.90 -4.70
C VAL A 27 -3.69 13.62 -3.44
N ILE A 28 -2.53 13.25 -2.95
CA ILE A 28 -1.93 13.86 -1.77
C ILE A 28 -1.05 15.03 -2.23
N LEU A 29 -1.29 16.21 -1.67
CA LEU A 29 -0.49 17.40 -1.91
C LEU A 29 0.32 17.70 -0.64
N THR A 30 1.60 18.00 -0.82
CA THR A 30 2.51 18.30 0.29
C THR A 30 3.11 19.71 0.13
N PRO A 31 2.30 20.78 0.29
CA PRO A 31 2.81 22.14 0.25
C PRO A 31 3.75 22.40 1.44
N VAL A 32 4.84 23.11 1.17
CA VAL A 32 5.78 23.60 2.20
C VAL A 32 5.50 25.05 2.55
N SER A 33 6.11 25.54 3.64
CA SER A 33 5.81 26.88 4.20
C SER A 33 6.02 28.05 3.24
N ASP A 34 6.89 27.90 2.24
CA ASP A 34 7.18 28.89 1.20
C ASP A 34 6.46 28.63 -0.14
N THR A 35 5.55 27.64 -0.17
CA THR A 35 4.73 27.37 -1.36
C THR A 35 3.74 28.52 -1.57
N ASP A 36 3.77 29.13 -2.76
CA ASP A 36 2.81 30.17 -3.13
C ASP A 36 1.37 29.63 -3.04
N PRO A 37 0.49 30.28 -2.24
CA PRO A 37 -0.92 29.86 -2.13
C PRO A 37 -1.68 29.86 -3.45
N GLU A 38 -1.32 30.72 -4.40
CA GLU A 38 -1.92 30.70 -5.75
C GLU A 38 -1.53 29.43 -6.53
N ALA A 39 -0.26 29.02 -6.43
CA ALA A 39 0.20 27.77 -7.04
C ALA A 39 -0.53 26.55 -6.44
N VAL A 40 -0.81 26.55 -5.12
CA VAL A 40 -1.63 25.51 -4.48
C VAL A 40 -3.01 25.45 -5.12
N ARG A 41 -3.72 26.58 -5.20
CA ARG A 41 -5.06 26.66 -5.78
C ARG A 41 -5.12 26.20 -7.25
N ILE A 42 -4.11 26.54 -8.03
CA ILE A 42 -4.02 26.11 -9.44
C ILE A 42 -3.90 24.58 -9.52
N VAL A 43 -3.02 23.99 -8.71
CA VAL A 43 -2.81 22.52 -8.70
C VAL A 43 -4.03 21.78 -8.16
N GLU A 44 -4.67 22.29 -7.10
CA GLU A 44 -5.94 21.77 -6.59
C GLU A 44 -7.03 21.80 -7.67
N GLY A 45 -7.15 22.91 -8.39
CA GLY A 45 -8.10 23.05 -9.49
C GLY A 45 -7.86 22.04 -10.62
N LEU A 46 -6.59 21.78 -10.95
CA LEU A 46 -6.20 20.82 -11.99
C LEU A 46 -6.60 19.39 -11.61
N TRP A 47 -6.26 18.96 -10.40
CA TRP A 47 -6.60 17.61 -9.93
C TRP A 47 -8.09 17.42 -9.70
N SER A 48 -8.78 18.45 -9.19
CA SER A 48 -10.25 18.44 -9.05
C SER A 48 -10.93 18.33 -10.42
N ALA A 49 -10.44 19.02 -11.45
CA ALA A 49 -10.95 18.89 -12.82
C ALA A 49 -10.72 17.50 -13.42
N ALA A 50 -9.68 16.78 -12.98
CA ALA A 50 -9.44 15.37 -13.32
C ALA A 50 -10.33 14.39 -12.51
N GLY A 51 -11.18 14.89 -11.61
CA GLY A 51 -12.09 14.09 -10.80
C GLY A 51 -11.47 13.48 -9.55
N ALA A 52 -10.26 13.90 -9.16
CA ALA A 52 -9.56 13.40 -7.99
C ALA A 52 -10.13 13.97 -6.67
N ARG A 53 -9.95 13.22 -5.58
CA ARG A 53 -10.13 13.69 -4.20
C ARG A 53 -8.80 14.18 -3.67
N LEU A 54 -8.77 15.36 -3.05
CA LEU A 54 -7.54 15.98 -2.59
C LEU A 54 -7.37 15.84 -1.08
N THR A 55 -6.17 15.52 -0.67
CA THR A 55 -5.71 15.52 0.73
C THR A 55 -4.43 16.35 0.81
N CYS A 56 -4.36 17.27 1.78
CA CYS A 56 -3.12 18.00 2.09
C CYS A 56 -2.53 17.48 3.39
N MET A 57 -1.22 17.23 3.40
CA MET A 57 -0.50 16.84 4.62
C MET A 57 0.96 17.31 4.55
N SER A 58 1.70 17.15 5.64
CA SER A 58 3.14 17.42 5.65
C SER A 58 3.89 16.36 4.82
N ILE A 59 5.14 16.67 4.44
CA ILE A 59 6.02 15.69 3.77
C ILE A 59 6.25 14.48 4.69
N ASP A 60 6.53 14.73 5.96
CA ASP A 60 6.83 13.68 6.93
C ASP A 60 5.62 12.75 7.14
N ASP A 61 4.40 13.32 7.26
CA ASP A 61 3.17 12.51 7.35
C ASP A 61 2.91 11.69 6.09
N HIS A 62 3.15 12.28 4.90
CA HIS A 62 3.06 11.57 3.63
C HIS A 62 4.02 10.39 3.59
N ASP A 63 5.29 10.63 3.89
CA ASP A 63 6.32 9.61 3.79
C ASP A 63 6.11 8.48 4.80
N ALA A 64 5.67 8.79 6.02
CA ALA A 64 5.31 7.79 7.02
C ALA A 64 4.05 7.00 6.62
N ALA A 65 3.00 7.67 6.14
CA ALA A 65 1.76 7.00 5.72
C ALA A 65 2.01 6.04 4.55
N LEU A 66 2.76 6.49 3.53
CA LEU A 66 3.07 5.65 2.36
C LEU A 66 4.08 4.54 2.68
N ALA A 67 5.00 4.76 3.61
CA ALA A 67 5.87 3.71 4.12
C ALA A 67 5.04 2.53 4.66
N ALA A 68 4.05 2.81 5.50
CA ALA A 68 3.20 1.79 6.11
C ALA A 68 2.20 1.17 5.13
N SER A 69 1.50 1.99 4.32
CA SER A 69 0.38 1.54 3.49
C SER A 69 0.77 0.98 2.12
N SER A 70 1.95 1.33 1.62
CA SER A 70 2.44 0.94 0.28
C SER A 70 3.80 0.25 0.32
N HIS A 71 4.80 0.89 0.94
CA HIS A 71 6.18 0.41 0.80
C HIS A 71 6.41 -0.89 1.59
N VAL A 72 5.97 -0.98 2.84
CA VAL A 72 6.08 -2.21 3.64
C VAL A 72 5.34 -3.39 2.99
N PRO A 73 4.10 -3.26 2.49
CA PRO A 73 3.46 -4.34 1.73
C PRO A 73 4.31 -4.89 0.59
N HIS A 74 5.00 -4.04 -0.18
CA HIS A 74 5.90 -4.49 -1.24
C HIS A 74 7.16 -5.17 -0.67
N MET A 75 7.77 -4.63 0.39
CA MET A 75 8.92 -5.27 1.04
C MET A 75 8.56 -6.66 1.57
N VAL A 76 7.37 -6.81 2.16
CA VAL A 76 6.85 -8.10 2.63
C VAL A 76 6.63 -9.06 1.46
N ALA A 77 6.05 -8.60 0.36
CA ALA A 77 5.85 -9.41 -0.84
C ALA A 77 7.19 -9.89 -1.45
N TYR A 78 8.20 -9.01 -1.52
CA TYR A 78 9.55 -9.39 -1.97
C TYR A 78 10.18 -10.41 -1.03
N ALA A 79 10.14 -10.18 0.29
CA ALA A 79 10.70 -11.10 1.28
C ALA A 79 10.02 -12.47 1.25
N LEU A 80 8.67 -12.49 1.17
CA LEU A 80 7.90 -13.72 1.02
C LEU A 80 8.29 -14.47 -0.26
N THR A 81 8.36 -13.77 -1.39
CA THR A 81 8.72 -14.35 -2.69
C THR A 81 10.14 -14.93 -2.66
N ALA A 82 11.10 -14.22 -2.07
CA ALA A 82 12.48 -14.69 -1.92
C ALA A 82 12.56 -15.96 -1.04
N MET A 83 11.84 -15.98 0.08
CA MET A 83 11.74 -17.14 0.97
C MET A 83 11.15 -18.35 0.23
N LEU A 84 10.08 -18.16 -0.50
CA LEU A 84 9.44 -19.21 -1.29
C LEU A 84 10.33 -19.73 -2.43
N GLY A 85 11.07 -18.83 -3.09
CA GLY A 85 11.99 -19.17 -4.18
C GLY A 85 13.21 -20.00 -3.74
N SER A 86 13.66 -19.79 -2.50
CA SER A 86 14.78 -20.54 -1.91
C SER A 86 14.37 -21.86 -1.24
N HIS A 87 13.06 -22.11 -1.10
CA HIS A 87 12.57 -23.27 -0.36
C HIS A 87 12.73 -24.59 -1.16
N PRO A 88 13.34 -25.67 -0.57
CA PRO A 88 13.66 -26.89 -1.31
C PRO A 88 12.46 -27.66 -1.85
N LEU A 89 11.27 -27.48 -1.26
CA LEU A 89 10.02 -28.13 -1.70
C LEU A 89 9.28 -27.35 -2.79
N SER A 90 9.84 -26.25 -3.28
CA SER A 90 9.21 -25.40 -4.34
C SER A 90 7.74 -25.06 -4.06
N PRO A 91 7.39 -24.47 -2.89
CA PRO A 91 5.99 -24.30 -2.46
C PRO A 91 5.16 -23.43 -3.41
N MET A 92 5.78 -22.61 -4.26
CA MET A 92 5.06 -21.85 -5.29
C MET A 92 4.25 -22.74 -6.24
N LYS A 93 4.64 -24.00 -6.46
CA LYS A 93 3.90 -24.96 -7.29
C LYS A 93 2.58 -25.42 -6.66
N HIS A 94 2.43 -25.20 -5.36
CA HIS A 94 1.27 -25.65 -4.58
C HIS A 94 0.43 -24.48 -4.05
N GLY A 95 0.75 -23.25 -4.49
CA GLY A 95 0.07 -22.03 -4.04
C GLY A 95 -1.30 -21.86 -4.68
N GLY A 96 -2.27 -21.40 -3.88
CA GLY A 96 -3.59 -20.97 -4.33
C GLY A 96 -3.71 -19.46 -4.50
N GLY A 97 -4.95 -18.95 -4.52
CA GLY A 97 -5.26 -17.54 -4.69
C GLY A 97 -4.56 -16.63 -3.68
N ALA A 98 -4.56 -17.02 -2.40
CA ALA A 98 -3.91 -16.23 -1.34
C ALA A 98 -2.41 -16.00 -1.63
N LEU A 99 -1.68 -17.04 -2.07
CA LEU A 99 -0.26 -16.89 -2.42
C LEU A 99 -0.07 -15.97 -3.63
N ARG A 100 -0.89 -16.15 -4.67
CA ARG A 100 -0.86 -15.28 -5.86
C ARG A 100 -1.08 -13.82 -5.48
N ASP A 101 -2.10 -13.54 -4.66
CA ASP A 101 -2.47 -12.18 -4.30
C ASP A 101 -1.39 -11.52 -3.42
N MET A 102 -0.81 -12.27 -2.48
CA MET A 102 0.26 -11.78 -1.60
C MET A 102 1.60 -11.56 -2.32
N THR A 103 1.88 -12.29 -3.41
CA THR A 103 3.16 -12.18 -4.13
C THR A 103 3.04 -11.35 -5.42
N ARG A 104 1.83 -11.00 -5.87
CA ARG A 104 1.59 -10.30 -7.14
C ARG A 104 2.43 -9.02 -7.26
N ILE A 105 2.44 -8.21 -6.23
CA ILE A 105 3.14 -6.92 -6.23
C ILE A 105 4.68 -7.05 -6.22
N ALA A 106 5.23 -8.21 -5.90
CA ALA A 106 6.67 -8.49 -6.06
C ALA A 106 7.10 -8.59 -7.54
N GLY A 107 6.16 -8.61 -8.48
CA GLY A 107 6.42 -8.51 -9.92
C GLY A 107 6.63 -7.08 -10.45
N SER A 108 6.57 -6.07 -9.60
CA SER A 108 6.76 -4.66 -9.97
C SER A 108 8.22 -4.36 -10.37
N ASP A 109 8.42 -3.22 -11.06
CA ASP A 109 9.73 -2.80 -11.55
C ASP A 109 10.77 -2.69 -10.41
N PRO A 110 11.89 -3.42 -10.46
CA PRO A 110 12.86 -3.48 -9.36
C PRO A 110 13.66 -2.19 -9.20
N VAL A 111 13.85 -1.40 -10.28
CA VAL A 111 14.58 -0.13 -10.21
C VAL A 111 13.73 0.90 -9.50
N MET A 112 12.46 1.00 -9.86
CA MET A 112 11.51 1.89 -9.21
C MET A 112 11.42 1.59 -7.70
N TRP A 113 11.27 0.33 -7.32
CA TRP A 113 11.13 -0.05 -5.91
C TRP A 113 12.41 0.09 -5.09
N ARG A 114 13.59 -0.12 -5.72
CA ARG A 114 14.87 0.25 -5.12
C ARG A 114 14.91 1.75 -4.78
N ASP A 115 14.54 2.58 -5.74
CA ASP A 115 14.62 4.03 -5.57
C ASP A 115 13.61 4.54 -4.53
N ILE A 116 12.38 4.01 -4.51
CA ILE A 116 11.38 4.29 -3.47
C ILE A 116 11.92 3.92 -2.09
N ALA A 117 12.43 2.70 -1.92
CA ALA A 117 12.92 2.23 -0.63
C ALA A 117 14.12 3.05 -0.11
N LEU A 118 15.00 3.52 -1.00
CA LEU A 118 16.18 4.30 -0.62
C LEU A 118 15.84 5.78 -0.39
N THR A 119 14.90 6.34 -1.14
CA THR A 119 14.49 7.74 -1.00
C THR A 119 13.69 7.96 0.28
N ASN A 120 12.79 7.04 0.63
CA ASN A 120 12.00 7.08 1.86
C ASN A 120 12.55 6.12 2.94
N ARG A 121 13.88 6.02 3.03
CA ARG A 121 14.57 4.98 3.80
C ARG A 121 14.20 4.96 5.27
N GLU A 122 14.17 6.11 5.92
CA GLU A 122 13.97 6.20 7.37
C GLU A 122 12.56 5.75 7.75
N ALA A 123 11.54 6.30 7.09
CA ALA A 123 10.15 5.91 7.35
C ALA A 123 9.88 4.44 6.95
N VAL A 124 10.51 3.94 5.88
CA VAL A 124 10.39 2.51 5.50
C VAL A 124 10.99 1.60 6.57
N LEU A 125 12.15 1.93 7.13
CA LEU A 125 12.78 1.12 8.19
C LEU A 125 11.92 1.14 9.46
N GLU A 126 11.43 2.30 9.88
CA GLU A 126 10.54 2.42 11.04
C GLU A 126 9.26 1.58 10.87
N ALA A 127 8.62 1.67 9.71
CA ALA A 127 7.43 0.87 9.41
C ALA A 127 7.72 -0.64 9.32
N MET A 128 8.90 -1.04 8.82
CA MET A 128 9.35 -2.44 8.82
C MET A 128 9.61 -2.96 10.24
N ASP A 129 10.16 -2.13 11.12
CA ASP A 129 10.38 -2.49 12.53
C ASP A 129 9.03 -2.71 13.24
N ALA A 130 8.05 -1.82 13.01
CA ALA A 130 6.69 -1.99 13.52
C ALA A 130 6.04 -3.28 13.01
N PHE A 131 6.15 -3.57 11.70
CA PHE A 131 5.66 -4.82 11.13
C PHE A 131 6.35 -6.04 11.75
N SER A 132 7.66 -5.99 11.93
CA SER A 132 8.44 -7.07 12.52
C SER A 132 8.02 -7.37 13.96
N ALA A 133 7.71 -6.33 14.74
CA ALA A 133 7.19 -6.48 16.10
C ALA A 133 5.84 -7.21 16.13
N GLU A 134 4.91 -6.89 15.23
CA GLU A 134 3.63 -7.59 15.13
C GLU A 134 3.81 -9.04 14.62
N HIS A 135 4.72 -9.25 13.67
CA HIS A 135 5.04 -10.59 13.20
C HIS A 135 5.63 -11.47 14.31
N GLU A 136 6.53 -10.94 15.17
CA GLU A 136 7.07 -11.69 16.30
C GLU A 136 6.03 -12.00 17.39
N LYS A 137 5.05 -11.11 17.64
CA LYS A 137 3.90 -11.42 18.51
C LYS A 137 3.11 -12.61 17.99
N LEU A 138 2.77 -12.60 16.70
CA LEU A 138 2.07 -13.72 16.05
C LEU A 138 2.88 -15.01 16.14
N ARG A 139 4.18 -14.93 15.87
CA ARG A 139 5.10 -16.06 15.97
C ARG A 139 5.16 -16.64 17.40
N ALA A 140 5.18 -15.79 18.41
CA ALA A 140 5.20 -16.19 19.81
C ALA A 140 3.93 -16.98 20.20
N LEU A 141 2.75 -16.48 19.84
CA LEU A 141 1.47 -17.17 20.08
C LEU A 141 1.45 -18.57 19.44
N ILE A 142 1.98 -18.70 18.22
CA ILE A 142 2.10 -20.00 17.54
C ILE A 142 3.05 -20.92 18.27
N ALA A 143 4.23 -20.42 18.69
CA ALA A 143 5.24 -21.19 19.39
C ALA A 143 4.79 -21.70 20.76
N GLU A 144 3.98 -20.92 21.45
CA GLU A 144 3.39 -21.25 22.76
C GLU A 144 2.16 -22.14 22.65
N GLY A 145 1.57 -22.28 21.45
CA GLY A 145 0.32 -23.01 21.22
C GLY A 145 -0.90 -22.29 21.82
N ASP A 146 -0.83 -20.96 21.98
CA ASP A 146 -1.93 -20.14 22.51
C ASP A 146 -3.04 -19.95 21.47
N GLY A 147 -3.92 -20.94 21.40
CA GLY A 147 -5.07 -20.94 20.47
C GLY A 147 -6.04 -19.79 20.73
N ASP A 148 -6.30 -19.47 21.99
CA ASP A 148 -7.21 -18.39 22.37
C ASP A 148 -6.62 -17.02 22.02
N GLY A 149 -5.31 -16.84 22.21
CA GLY A 149 -4.58 -15.63 21.81
C GLY A 149 -4.59 -15.42 20.30
N LEU A 150 -4.39 -16.48 19.53
CA LEU A 150 -4.47 -16.44 18.06
C LEU A 150 -5.88 -16.07 17.59
N GLU A 151 -6.92 -16.68 18.18
CA GLU A 151 -8.32 -16.38 17.81
C GLU A 151 -8.65 -14.90 18.08
N ARG A 152 -8.27 -14.38 19.25
CA ARG A 152 -8.47 -12.95 19.57
C ARG A 152 -7.77 -12.05 18.56
N LEU A 153 -6.48 -12.26 18.27
CA LEU A 153 -5.72 -11.47 17.32
C LEU A 153 -6.36 -11.49 15.92
N PHE A 154 -6.75 -12.66 15.44
CA PHE A 154 -7.39 -12.79 14.13
C PHE A 154 -8.77 -12.14 14.08
N ALA A 155 -9.54 -12.19 15.16
CA ALA A 155 -10.83 -11.52 15.25
C ALA A 155 -10.67 -9.99 15.21
N GLU A 156 -9.70 -9.43 15.92
CA GLU A 156 -9.37 -8.00 15.88
C GLU A 156 -8.95 -7.55 14.48
N CYS A 157 -8.02 -8.27 13.84
CA CYS A 157 -7.60 -7.99 12.47
C CYS A 157 -8.79 -8.05 11.48
N ARG A 158 -9.69 -9.03 11.66
CA ARG A 158 -10.90 -9.14 10.82
C ARG A 158 -11.82 -7.95 10.97
N VAL A 159 -11.99 -7.41 12.17
CA VAL A 159 -12.80 -6.20 12.41
C VAL A 159 -12.17 -5.01 11.71
N LEU A 160 -10.88 -4.74 11.98
CA LEU A 160 -10.13 -3.65 11.34
C LEU A 160 -10.20 -3.70 9.82
N ARG A 161 -10.03 -4.89 9.23
CA ARG A 161 -10.08 -5.07 7.77
C ARG A 161 -11.46 -4.73 7.21
N ARG A 162 -12.54 -5.13 7.90
CA ARG A 162 -13.92 -4.86 7.48
C ARG A 162 -14.29 -3.38 7.61
N GLU A 163 -13.84 -2.70 8.65
CA GLU A 163 -14.07 -1.26 8.83
C GLU A 163 -13.46 -0.44 7.69
N HIS A 164 -12.42 -0.97 7.04
CA HIS A 164 -11.72 -0.31 5.94
C HIS A 164 -12.09 -0.83 4.53
N ASP A 165 -13.07 -1.73 4.43
CA ASP A 165 -13.45 -2.31 3.13
C ASP A 165 -13.89 -1.25 2.11
N ALA A 166 -14.69 -0.28 2.50
CA ALA A 166 -15.15 0.79 1.62
C ALA A 166 -14.00 1.70 1.12
N ILE A 167 -12.94 1.85 1.92
CA ILE A 167 -11.75 2.62 1.54
C ILE A 167 -10.86 1.82 0.59
N LEU A 168 -10.65 0.54 0.92
CA LEU A 168 -9.74 -0.33 0.17
C LEU A 168 -10.35 -0.87 -1.13
N ASN A 169 -11.67 -0.91 -1.22
CA ASN A 169 -12.42 -1.37 -2.38
C ASN A 169 -13.44 -0.30 -2.86
N PRO A 170 -12.99 0.90 -3.24
CA PRO A 170 -13.89 2.01 -3.58
C PRO A 170 -14.71 1.78 -4.86
N MET A 171 -14.45 0.70 -5.60
CA MET A 171 -15.13 0.35 -6.86
C MET A 171 -16.19 -0.75 -6.68
N LEU A 172 -16.42 -1.22 -5.46
CA LEU A 172 -17.53 -2.13 -5.19
C LEU A 172 -18.81 -1.30 -5.03
N ASP A 173 -19.89 -1.71 -5.70
CA ASP A 173 -21.23 -1.18 -5.43
C ASP A 173 -21.70 -1.58 -4.01
N GLU A 174 -22.86 -1.06 -3.59
CA GLU A 174 -23.46 -1.38 -2.29
C GLU A 174 -23.73 -2.89 -2.08
N ASN A 175 -23.64 -3.70 -3.14
CA ASN A 175 -23.81 -5.15 -3.14
C ASN A 175 -22.47 -5.91 -3.19
N GLY A 176 -21.32 -5.22 -3.22
CA GLY A 176 -20.00 -5.83 -3.25
C GLY A 176 -19.62 -6.44 -4.61
N VAL A 177 -20.25 -6.01 -5.68
CA VAL A 177 -19.96 -6.46 -7.05
C VAL A 177 -19.14 -5.38 -7.78
N SER A 178 -18.04 -5.79 -8.39
CA SER A 178 -17.24 -4.93 -9.26
C SER A 178 -18.02 -4.69 -10.57
N PRO A 179 -18.12 -3.43 -11.06
CA PRO A 179 -18.77 -3.12 -12.32
C PRO A 179 -18.10 -3.74 -13.54
#